data_63fc8d1579eb723b29f4a3a3648e381b
#
_entry.id   63fc8d1579eb723b29f4a3a3648e381b
#
_cell.length_a   1.000
_cell.length_b   1.000
_cell.length_c   1.000
_cell.angle_alpha   90.00
_cell.angle_beta   90.00
_cell.angle_gamma   90.00
#
_symmetry.space_group_name_H-M   'P 1'
#
loop_
_entity.id
_entity.type
_entity.pdbx_description
1 polymer ?
#
loop_
_entity_poly.entity_id
_entity_poly.type
_entity_poly.pdbx_seq_one_letter_code
_entity_poly.pdbx_strand_id
1 'polypeptide(L)'
;YNFNWSTTQMKKTLIAAAVMAASGVAFAASNVTLYGVIDAGAVVSKVKHNTTKVQMKSGFDSGSRWGIKGVEDLGNGYAVGFQLEQGFDSDTGADTASNSAGKSFGRETRLYVDGGFGQVGVGRFGSLASGAGSYTILTGWAFGTSYEDQGSWTSFGKTNSRVNNAIAYVSPSFGGFTVHAMYSNGTEDDANKWSDNRHYYGLGLKYADKAATAALIFEALDGKGTGGEKKVGTGLNTYLKTLGLDLIEGKELEALDKNKAEFKDRKTAYSVTAGATYNFGVVTAMGIYQYAWESEMYSQHAFGLSASAPLAGGTAKLGARYLLGKLDGDAKNVAKALDADTKYRAWNIDAGYTYPLSKRTYFYGFAGYSDGAKLYKDVENGKFNGWSVGTGLVHKF
;
A
#
# COMPACT_ATOMS: atom_id res chain seq x y z
N TYR A 1 -35.97 9.43 -31.39
CA TYR A 1 -34.67 8.80 -31.04
C TYR A 1 -34.97 7.60 -30.16
N ASN A 2 -34.86 6.38 -30.71
CA ASN A 2 -35.01 5.13 -29.98
C ASN A 2 -33.70 4.78 -29.27
N PHE A 3 -33.68 4.84 -27.94
CA PHE A 3 -32.60 4.29 -27.12
C PHE A 3 -32.77 2.77 -27.01
N ASN A 4 -32.01 2.02 -27.79
CA ASN A 4 -31.88 0.57 -27.63
C ASN A 4 -30.91 0.28 -26.46
N TRP A 5 -31.44 0.04 -25.27
CA TRP A 5 -30.70 -0.54 -24.17
C TRP A 5 -30.40 -2.01 -24.47
N SER A 6 -29.14 -2.36 -24.53
CA SER A 6 -28.72 -3.72 -24.81
C SER A 6 -29.26 -4.66 -23.73
N THR A 7 -30.00 -5.66 -24.17
CA THR A 7 -30.62 -6.73 -23.33
C THR A 7 -29.59 -7.46 -22.44
N THR A 8 -28.29 -7.36 -22.74
CA THR A 8 -27.20 -7.97 -21.98
C THR A 8 -26.90 -7.22 -20.68
N GLN A 9 -27.05 -5.87 -20.65
CA GLN A 9 -26.87 -5.11 -19.41
C GLN A 9 -28.05 -5.30 -18.45
N MET A 10 -29.28 -5.36 -18.96
CA MET A 10 -30.46 -5.65 -18.12
C MET A 10 -30.38 -7.03 -17.47
N LYS A 11 -29.82 -8.04 -18.14
CA LYS A 11 -29.64 -9.38 -17.57
C LYS A 11 -28.66 -9.38 -16.40
N LYS A 12 -27.58 -8.61 -16.47
CA LYS A 12 -26.59 -8.49 -15.38
C LYS A 12 -27.17 -7.78 -14.15
N THR A 13 -27.94 -6.74 -14.35
CA THR A 13 -28.63 -6.01 -13.26
C THR A 13 -29.74 -6.82 -12.62
N LEU A 14 -30.49 -7.60 -13.42
CA LEU A 14 -31.53 -8.51 -12.93
C LEU A 14 -30.96 -9.71 -12.17
N ILE A 15 -29.80 -10.22 -12.54
CA ILE A 15 -29.10 -11.29 -11.79
C ILE A 15 -28.64 -10.78 -10.42
N ALA A 16 -28.10 -9.56 -10.34
CA ALA A 16 -27.73 -8.95 -9.06
C ALA A 16 -28.95 -8.71 -8.16
N ALA A 17 -30.07 -8.27 -8.72
CA ALA A 17 -31.34 -8.09 -7.99
C ALA A 17 -31.99 -9.43 -7.59
N ALA A 18 -31.89 -10.46 -8.44
CA ALA A 18 -32.42 -11.79 -8.16
C ALA A 18 -31.63 -12.53 -7.08
N VAL A 19 -30.30 -12.34 -7.00
CA VAL A 19 -29.48 -12.89 -5.92
C VAL A 19 -29.84 -12.23 -4.58
N MET A 20 -30.19 -10.95 -4.57
CA MET A 20 -30.65 -10.27 -3.35
C MET A 20 -32.11 -10.67 -2.96
N ALA A 21 -32.93 -11.05 -3.91
CA ALA A 21 -34.32 -11.47 -3.64
C ALA A 21 -34.49 -12.96 -3.27
N ALA A 22 -33.56 -13.82 -3.68
CA ALA A 22 -33.59 -15.26 -3.39
C ALA A 22 -33.11 -15.65 -2.00
N SER A 23 -32.53 -14.70 -1.22
CA SER A 23 -32.06 -14.92 0.16
C SER A 23 -33.16 -14.75 1.22
N GLY A 24 -34.42 -14.75 0.84
CA GLY A 24 -35.58 -14.60 1.74
C GLY A 24 -35.96 -15.85 2.50
N VAL A 25 -35.04 -16.53 3.17
CA VAL A 25 -35.34 -17.50 4.22
C VAL A 25 -34.73 -16.97 5.50
N ALA A 26 -35.59 -16.74 6.48
CA ALA A 26 -35.25 -16.11 7.77
C ALA A 26 -34.32 -17.01 8.61
N PHE A 27 -33.04 -16.88 8.36
CA PHE A 27 -31.98 -17.06 9.33
C PHE A 27 -31.46 -15.66 9.64
N ALA A 28 -30.90 -15.41 10.83
CA ALA A 28 -30.40 -14.12 11.28
C ALA A 28 -29.75 -13.38 10.10
N ALA A 29 -30.34 -12.25 9.70
CA ALA A 29 -30.14 -11.65 8.38
C ALA A 29 -28.65 -11.49 8.10
N SER A 30 -28.11 -12.30 7.20
CA SER A 30 -26.76 -12.10 6.65
C SER A 30 -26.78 -10.75 5.94
N ASN A 31 -26.22 -9.71 6.61
CA ASN A 31 -26.22 -8.35 6.09
C ASN A 31 -25.12 -8.22 5.04
N VAL A 32 -25.48 -8.40 3.79
CA VAL A 32 -24.59 -8.04 2.67
C VAL A 32 -24.70 -6.54 2.44
N THR A 33 -23.56 -5.86 2.52
CA THR A 33 -23.46 -4.41 2.31
C THR A 33 -22.67 -4.13 1.04
N LEU A 34 -23.25 -3.36 0.12
CA LEU A 34 -22.54 -2.67 -0.95
C LEU A 34 -21.97 -1.37 -0.39
N TYR A 35 -20.71 -1.09 -0.64
CA TYR A 35 -20.05 0.14 -0.21
C TYR A 35 -19.06 0.62 -1.26
N GLY A 36 -18.65 1.87 -1.16
CA GLY A 36 -17.62 2.40 -2.03
C GLY A 36 -17.14 3.79 -1.67
N VAL A 37 -16.12 4.21 -2.41
CA VAL A 37 -15.50 5.53 -2.35
C VAL A 37 -15.19 5.98 -3.77
N ILE A 38 -15.57 7.18 -4.10
CA ILE A 38 -15.14 7.89 -5.32
C ILE A 38 -14.32 9.09 -4.86
N ASP A 39 -13.10 9.19 -5.37
CA ASP A 39 -12.20 10.32 -5.20
C ASP A 39 -11.81 10.82 -6.58
N ALA A 40 -12.12 12.07 -6.86
CA ALA A 40 -11.76 12.76 -8.09
C ALA A 40 -11.15 14.12 -7.75
N GLY A 41 -9.98 14.39 -8.30
CA GLY A 41 -9.23 15.59 -8.02
C GLY A 41 -8.40 16.09 -9.19
N ALA A 42 -7.75 17.23 -8.98
CA ALA A 42 -6.77 17.80 -9.90
C ALA A 42 -5.44 17.97 -9.17
N VAL A 43 -4.35 17.61 -9.83
CA VAL A 43 -2.99 17.64 -9.28
C VAL A 43 -2.07 18.36 -10.25
N VAL A 44 -1.29 19.29 -9.73
CA VAL A 44 -0.15 19.89 -10.41
C VAL A 44 1.11 19.36 -9.75
N SER A 45 2.01 18.81 -10.52
CA SER A 45 3.25 18.22 -9.99
C SER A 45 4.43 18.49 -10.90
N LYS A 46 5.62 18.47 -10.32
CA LYS A 46 6.88 18.60 -11.04
C LYS A 46 7.94 17.75 -10.37
N VAL A 47 8.55 16.86 -11.13
CA VAL A 47 9.81 16.23 -10.79
C VAL A 47 10.94 17.09 -11.35
N LYS A 48 12.04 17.18 -10.61
CA LYS A 48 13.24 17.94 -11.01
C LYS A 48 13.68 17.52 -12.43
N HIS A 49 14.06 18.48 -13.24
CA HIS A 49 14.42 18.34 -14.65
C HIS A 49 13.30 17.95 -15.63
N ASN A 50 12.08 17.64 -15.14
CA ASN A 50 10.92 17.34 -15.98
C ASN A 50 9.99 18.54 -16.16
N THR A 51 9.09 18.45 -17.12
CA THR A 51 8.01 19.42 -17.31
C THR A 51 6.98 19.35 -16.19
N THR A 52 6.38 20.49 -15.85
CA THR A 52 5.22 20.51 -14.94
C THR A 52 4.05 19.75 -15.55
N LYS A 53 3.44 18.87 -14.80
CA LYS A 53 2.26 18.10 -15.19
C LYS A 53 1.02 18.67 -14.50
N VAL A 54 -0.07 18.75 -15.23
CA VAL A 54 -1.42 19.04 -14.71
C VAL A 54 -2.29 17.86 -15.08
N GLN A 55 -2.89 17.21 -14.11
CA GLN A 55 -3.61 15.95 -14.31
C GLN A 55 -4.90 15.94 -13.51
N MET A 56 -5.97 15.38 -14.09
CA MET A 56 -7.05 14.84 -13.29
C MET A 56 -6.55 13.55 -12.63
N LYS A 57 -6.93 13.34 -11.38
CA LYS A 57 -6.46 12.19 -10.59
C LYS A 57 -7.63 11.48 -9.94
N SER A 58 -7.64 10.18 -10.10
CA SER A 58 -8.44 9.27 -9.30
C SER A 58 -7.69 8.90 -8.02
N GLY A 59 -8.37 8.89 -6.90
CA GLY A 59 -7.84 8.32 -5.67
C GLY A 59 -6.61 9.00 -5.09
N PHE A 60 -6.44 10.32 -5.29
CA PHE A 60 -5.28 11.04 -4.79
C PHE A 60 -5.25 11.10 -3.25
N ASP A 61 -6.39 11.31 -2.58
CA ASP A 61 -6.53 11.17 -1.13
C ASP A 61 -6.99 9.75 -0.73
N SER A 62 -7.99 9.20 -1.44
CA SER A 62 -8.58 7.90 -1.07
C SER A 62 -8.86 7.05 -2.29
N GLY A 63 -8.08 6.02 -2.55
CA GLY A 63 -8.22 5.17 -3.73
C GLY A 63 -9.66 4.80 -4.03
N SER A 64 -10.15 5.20 -5.22
CA SER A 64 -11.51 4.93 -5.68
C SER A 64 -11.77 3.43 -5.75
N ARG A 65 -12.88 2.99 -5.19
CA ARG A 65 -13.19 1.58 -5.03
C ARG A 65 -14.67 1.34 -4.79
N TRP A 66 -15.10 0.14 -5.06
CA TRP A 66 -16.37 -0.39 -4.59
C TRP A 66 -16.17 -1.81 -4.09
N GLY A 67 -17.08 -2.29 -3.26
CA GLY A 67 -16.99 -3.64 -2.73
C GLY A 67 -18.29 -4.12 -2.12
N ILE A 68 -18.33 -5.42 -1.88
CA ILE A 68 -19.37 -6.09 -1.11
C ILE A 68 -18.73 -6.79 0.08
N LYS A 69 -19.40 -6.76 1.21
CA LYS A 69 -19.03 -7.48 2.42
C LYS A 69 -20.25 -8.02 3.13
N GLY A 70 -20.10 -9.12 3.81
CA GLY A 70 -21.17 -9.72 4.60
C GLY A 70 -20.60 -10.48 5.80
N VAL A 71 -21.45 -10.66 6.79
CA VAL A 71 -21.16 -11.46 7.99
C VAL A 71 -22.38 -12.30 8.30
N GLU A 72 -22.17 -13.59 8.59
CA GLU A 72 -23.16 -14.53 9.08
C GLU A 72 -22.78 -14.97 10.49
N ASP A 73 -23.72 -14.84 11.41
CA ASP A 73 -23.61 -15.38 12.78
C ASP A 73 -23.92 -16.88 12.76
N LEU A 74 -22.95 -17.69 13.15
CA LEU A 74 -23.06 -19.15 13.22
C LEU A 74 -23.56 -19.63 14.60
N GLY A 75 -23.83 -18.72 15.53
CA GLY A 75 -24.15 -19.04 16.91
C GLY A 75 -22.92 -19.37 17.76
N ASN A 76 -23.14 -19.54 19.06
CA ASN A 76 -22.09 -19.90 20.04
C ASN A 76 -20.86 -18.98 20.04
N GLY A 77 -20.99 -17.73 19.59
CA GLY A 77 -19.89 -16.76 19.50
C GLY A 77 -18.99 -16.95 18.28
N TYR A 78 -19.43 -17.68 17.27
CA TYR A 78 -18.75 -17.81 15.99
C TYR A 78 -19.46 -17.04 14.90
N ALA A 79 -18.71 -16.42 14.02
CA ALA A 79 -19.21 -15.79 12.81
C ALA A 79 -18.29 -16.08 11.63
N VAL A 80 -18.87 -16.13 10.43
CA VAL A 80 -18.13 -16.17 9.17
C VAL A 80 -18.40 -14.89 8.40
N GLY A 81 -17.37 -14.30 7.80
CA GLY A 81 -17.53 -13.11 7.00
C GLY A 81 -16.66 -13.11 5.75
N PHE A 82 -17.08 -12.31 4.78
CA PHE A 82 -16.33 -12.12 3.55
C PHE A 82 -16.24 -10.64 3.17
N GLN A 83 -15.25 -10.32 2.34
CA GLN A 83 -15.10 -9.00 1.72
C GLN A 83 -14.47 -9.15 0.33
N LEU A 84 -15.07 -8.51 -0.66
CA LEU A 84 -14.58 -8.41 -2.03
C LEU A 84 -14.51 -6.92 -2.39
N GLU A 85 -13.32 -6.42 -2.74
CA GLU A 85 -13.11 -5.00 -3.03
C GLU A 85 -12.33 -4.80 -4.34
N GLN A 86 -12.93 -4.03 -5.25
CA GLN A 86 -12.37 -3.63 -6.54
C GLN A 86 -11.97 -2.16 -6.52
N GLY A 87 -10.77 -1.85 -7.04
CA GLY A 87 -10.35 -0.49 -7.35
C GLY A 87 -10.70 -0.09 -8.77
N PHE A 88 -10.92 1.19 -9.00
CA PHE A 88 -11.13 1.76 -10.33
C PHE A 88 -10.56 3.18 -10.40
N ASP A 89 -10.33 3.67 -11.61
CA ASP A 89 -9.90 5.02 -11.86
C ASP A 89 -11.11 5.89 -12.18
N SER A 90 -11.44 6.86 -11.32
CA SER A 90 -12.64 7.69 -11.43
C SER A 90 -12.57 8.72 -12.55
N ASP A 91 -11.37 9.00 -13.07
CA ASP A 91 -11.10 9.92 -14.17
C ASP A 91 -11.23 9.25 -15.56
N THR A 92 -10.98 7.94 -15.66
CA THR A 92 -11.02 7.17 -16.91
C THR A 92 -12.07 6.07 -16.94
N GLY A 93 -12.57 5.64 -15.77
CA GLY A 93 -13.47 4.48 -15.62
C GLY A 93 -12.77 3.14 -15.75
N ALA A 94 -11.45 3.10 -15.85
CA ALA A 94 -10.68 1.87 -16.01
C ALA A 94 -10.53 1.11 -14.68
N ASP A 95 -10.23 -0.19 -14.75
CA ASP A 95 -9.86 -1.04 -13.62
C ASP A 95 -8.36 -1.05 -13.33
N THR A 96 -7.63 -0.05 -13.84
CA THR A 96 -6.18 0.07 -13.77
C THR A 96 -5.68 0.63 -12.44
N ALA A 97 -6.60 0.94 -11.52
CA ALA A 97 -6.25 1.41 -10.19
C ALA A 97 -5.19 0.51 -9.55
N SER A 98 -4.22 1.14 -8.95
CA SER A 98 -3.07 0.53 -8.29
C SER A 98 -3.44 -0.75 -7.53
N ASN A 99 -2.79 -1.86 -7.85
CA ASN A 99 -3.01 -3.22 -7.33
C ASN A 99 -4.32 -3.92 -7.75
N SER A 100 -5.09 -3.35 -8.68
CA SER A 100 -6.33 -3.95 -9.18
C SER A 100 -6.27 -4.30 -10.67
N ALA A 101 -5.32 -3.77 -11.43
CA ALA A 101 -5.20 -3.98 -12.87
C ALA A 101 -5.28 -5.47 -13.23
N GLY A 102 -6.23 -5.80 -14.10
CA GLY A 102 -6.49 -7.18 -14.55
C GLY A 102 -7.09 -8.11 -13.49
N LYS A 103 -7.54 -7.59 -12.34
CA LYS A 103 -8.14 -8.38 -11.25
C LYS A 103 -9.49 -7.82 -10.87
N SER A 104 -10.53 -8.65 -10.83
CA SER A 104 -11.89 -8.23 -10.50
C SER A 104 -12.05 -7.76 -9.04
N PHE A 105 -11.21 -8.24 -8.11
CA PHE A 105 -11.20 -7.82 -6.71
C PHE A 105 -9.77 -7.68 -6.21
N GLY A 106 -8.99 -6.85 -6.90
CA GLY A 106 -7.56 -6.73 -6.68
C GLY A 106 -7.16 -6.01 -5.39
N ARG A 107 -8.08 -5.30 -4.73
CA ARG A 107 -7.79 -4.58 -3.49
C ARG A 107 -7.86 -5.49 -2.27
N GLU A 108 -8.96 -6.25 -2.16
CA GLU A 108 -9.14 -7.22 -1.08
C GLU A 108 -10.11 -8.31 -1.52
N THR A 109 -9.76 -9.55 -1.24
CA THR A 109 -10.60 -10.73 -1.42
C THR A 109 -10.34 -11.64 -0.24
N ARG A 110 -11.26 -11.70 0.72
CA ARG A 110 -11.09 -12.51 1.92
C ARG A 110 -12.35 -13.22 2.36
N LEU A 111 -12.13 -14.40 2.92
CA LEU A 111 -13.07 -15.12 3.76
C LEU A 111 -12.46 -15.24 5.15
N TYR A 112 -13.22 -15.05 6.21
CA TYR A 112 -12.69 -15.12 7.56
C TYR A 112 -13.69 -15.74 8.55
N VAL A 113 -13.16 -16.28 9.62
CA VAL A 113 -13.94 -16.80 10.76
C VAL A 113 -13.51 -16.05 12.01
N ASP A 114 -14.48 -15.52 12.73
CA ASP A 114 -14.33 -14.94 14.07
C ASP A 114 -14.81 -15.92 15.12
N GLY A 115 -14.16 -15.92 16.29
CA GLY A 115 -14.55 -16.71 17.45
C GLY A 115 -13.83 -16.27 18.71
N GLY A 116 -14.02 -16.99 19.81
CA GLY A 116 -13.31 -16.73 21.07
C GLY A 116 -11.78 -16.84 20.97
N PHE A 117 -11.28 -17.49 19.92
CA PHE A 117 -9.85 -17.60 19.59
C PHE A 117 -9.30 -16.34 18.86
N GLY A 118 -10.14 -15.41 18.47
CA GLY A 118 -9.83 -14.28 17.59
C GLY A 118 -10.32 -14.50 16.16
N GLN A 119 -9.62 -13.99 15.16
CA GLN A 119 -9.99 -14.09 13.75
C GLN A 119 -8.93 -14.83 12.93
N VAL A 120 -9.36 -15.74 12.07
CA VAL A 120 -8.56 -16.34 11.00
C VAL A 120 -9.16 -15.98 9.65
N GLY A 121 -8.36 -15.45 8.74
CA GLY A 121 -8.81 -15.10 7.39
C GLY A 121 -7.88 -15.65 6.33
N VAL A 122 -8.45 -15.94 5.15
CA VAL A 122 -7.73 -16.44 3.97
C VAL A 122 -8.07 -15.62 2.74
N GLY A 123 -7.11 -15.50 1.82
CA GLY A 123 -7.32 -14.82 0.53
C GLY A 123 -6.21 -13.86 0.12
N ARG A 124 -6.63 -12.68 -0.40
CA ARG A 124 -5.74 -11.58 -0.80
C ARG A 124 -6.07 -10.33 0.01
N PHE A 125 -5.07 -9.79 0.68
CA PHE A 125 -5.21 -8.58 1.50
C PHE A 125 -3.88 -7.83 1.69
N GLY A 126 -3.93 -6.67 2.30
CA GLY A 126 -2.75 -5.87 2.62
C GLY A 126 -1.84 -6.55 3.64
N SER A 127 -0.52 -6.40 3.53
CA SER A 127 0.43 -6.86 4.52
C SER A 127 0.30 -6.08 5.84
N LEU A 128 0.93 -6.57 6.91
CA LEU A 128 0.77 -5.97 8.24
C LEU A 128 1.22 -4.51 8.32
N ALA A 129 2.27 -4.12 7.58
CA ALA A 129 2.78 -2.75 7.54
C ALA A 129 2.32 -1.94 6.32
N SER A 130 1.45 -2.49 5.45
CA SER A 130 1.05 -1.83 4.20
C SER A 130 0.26 -0.53 4.37
N GLY A 131 -0.37 -0.31 5.50
CA GLY A 131 -1.31 0.79 5.71
C GLY A 131 -2.62 0.64 4.92
N ALA A 132 -2.86 -0.49 4.25
CA ALA A 132 -4.02 -0.76 3.41
C ALA A 132 -4.63 -2.15 3.67
N GLY A 133 -5.96 -2.25 3.57
CA GLY A 133 -6.68 -3.50 3.79
C GLY A 133 -6.98 -3.77 5.25
N SER A 134 -7.64 -4.90 5.53
CA SER A 134 -8.24 -5.21 6.83
C SER A 134 -7.25 -5.71 7.88
N TYR A 135 -6.10 -6.25 7.47
CA TYR A 135 -5.10 -6.83 8.38
C TYR A 135 -3.92 -5.91 8.68
N THR A 136 -3.87 -4.72 8.09
CA THR A 136 -2.82 -3.78 8.42
C THR A 136 -2.95 -3.30 9.87
N ILE A 137 -1.82 -3.20 10.56
CA ILE A 137 -1.77 -2.68 11.93
C ILE A 137 -0.98 -1.38 12.04
N LEU A 138 -0.27 -0.99 10.97
CA LEU A 138 0.38 0.30 10.88
C LEU A 138 -0.67 1.36 10.54
N THR A 139 -1.15 2.06 11.56
CA THR A 139 -2.19 3.09 11.44
C THR A 139 -1.75 4.41 12.05
N GLY A 140 -2.47 5.49 11.73
CA GLY A 140 -2.29 6.79 12.36
C GLY A 140 -1.38 7.76 11.60
N TRP A 141 -0.66 7.35 10.55
CA TRP A 141 0.02 8.31 9.68
C TRP A 141 -1.00 9.30 9.12
N ALA A 142 -0.78 10.60 9.31
CA ALA A 142 -1.79 11.63 9.02
C ALA A 142 -2.24 11.64 7.56
N PHE A 143 -1.41 11.16 6.65
CA PHE A 143 -1.69 11.06 5.22
C PHE A 143 -1.99 9.63 4.75
N GLY A 144 -1.87 8.65 5.63
CA GLY A 144 -2.11 7.24 5.32
C GLY A 144 -1.23 6.71 4.19
N THR A 145 -1.86 6.12 3.18
CA THR A 145 -1.22 5.70 1.91
C THR A 145 -1.59 6.63 0.74
N SER A 146 -2.06 7.83 1.05
CA SER A 146 -2.59 8.82 0.12
C SER A 146 -1.50 9.75 -0.42
N TYR A 147 -1.86 10.53 -1.43
CA TYR A 147 -1.03 11.58 -2.02
C TYR A 147 0.25 11.07 -2.66
N GLU A 148 0.22 9.82 -3.16
CA GLU A 148 1.31 9.17 -3.88
C GLU A 148 2.64 9.23 -3.12
N ASP A 149 3.73 9.47 -3.83
CA ASP A 149 5.07 9.53 -3.25
C ASP A 149 5.29 10.72 -2.30
N GLN A 150 4.48 11.78 -2.45
CA GLN A 150 4.62 12.98 -1.65
C GLN A 150 3.95 12.89 -0.28
N GLY A 151 2.94 12.06 -0.08
CA GLY A 151 2.23 11.94 1.19
C GLY A 151 2.28 10.56 1.83
N SER A 152 2.35 9.51 1.03
CA SER A 152 2.30 8.13 1.50
C SER A 152 3.52 7.71 2.31
N TRP A 153 3.29 7.12 3.49
CA TRP A 153 4.37 6.47 4.25
C TRP A 153 5.10 5.40 3.42
N THR A 154 4.38 4.64 2.61
CA THR A 154 4.94 3.53 1.83
C THR A 154 5.93 3.95 0.76
N SER A 155 6.03 5.23 0.45
CA SER A 155 7.06 5.75 -0.45
C SER A 155 8.45 5.82 0.19
N PHE A 156 8.51 5.93 1.51
CA PHE A 156 9.75 5.94 2.30
C PHE A 156 10.03 4.61 2.97
N GLY A 157 8.99 3.97 3.52
CA GLY A 157 9.08 2.64 4.10
C GLY A 157 9.03 1.53 3.03
N LYS A 158 9.74 0.44 3.27
CA LYS A 158 9.63 -0.79 2.47
C LYS A 158 8.49 -1.64 3.01
N THR A 159 7.42 -1.73 2.26
CA THR A 159 6.25 -2.53 2.63
C THR A 159 5.75 -3.31 1.42
N ASN A 160 5.16 -4.48 1.67
CA ASN A 160 4.42 -5.20 0.65
C ASN A 160 2.98 -4.67 0.65
N SER A 161 2.52 -4.10 -0.47
CA SER A 161 1.20 -3.49 -0.50
C SER A 161 0.08 -4.51 -0.28
N ARG A 162 0.12 -5.61 -1.01
CA ARG A 162 -0.83 -6.73 -0.90
C ARG A 162 -0.16 -8.05 -1.22
N VAL A 163 -0.63 -9.11 -0.54
CA VAL A 163 -0.16 -10.49 -0.72
C VAL A 163 -1.32 -11.38 -1.12
N ASN A 164 -1.08 -12.27 -2.09
CA ASN A 164 -2.02 -13.32 -2.49
C ASN A 164 -1.83 -14.56 -1.62
N ASN A 165 -2.72 -15.53 -1.77
CA ASN A 165 -2.59 -16.89 -1.22
C ASN A 165 -2.20 -16.86 0.25
N ALA A 166 -2.81 -15.92 0.99
CA ALA A 166 -2.43 -15.60 2.35
C ALA A 166 -3.42 -16.15 3.37
N ILE A 167 -2.88 -16.52 4.54
CA ILE A 167 -3.61 -16.75 5.77
C ILE A 167 -3.16 -15.72 6.80
N ALA A 168 -4.10 -15.11 7.50
CA ALA A 168 -3.86 -14.14 8.57
C ALA A 168 -4.58 -14.55 9.84
N TYR A 169 -3.97 -14.28 10.98
CA TYR A 169 -4.51 -14.46 12.31
C TYR A 169 -4.45 -13.15 13.10
N VAL A 170 -5.52 -12.86 13.84
CA VAL A 170 -5.59 -11.77 14.81
C VAL A 170 -6.08 -12.35 16.12
N SER A 171 -5.30 -12.20 17.20
CA SER A 171 -5.70 -12.70 18.53
C SER A 171 -6.84 -11.87 19.13
N PRO A 172 -7.56 -12.39 20.12
CA PRO A 172 -8.33 -11.56 21.04
C PRO A 172 -7.46 -10.47 21.68
N SER A 173 -8.09 -9.42 22.18
CA SER A 173 -7.37 -8.36 22.91
C SER A 173 -7.06 -8.77 24.34
N PHE A 174 -5.83 -8.55 24.78
CA PHE A 174 -5.34 -8.81 26.13
C PHE A 174 -4.83 -7.48 26.73
N GLY A 175 -5.65 -6.77 27.48
CA GLY A 175 -5.25 -5.50 28.06
C GLY A 175 -4.88 -4.42 27.03
N GLY A 176 -5.57 -4.40 25.89
CA GLY A 176 -5.29 -3.50 24.78
C GLY A 176 -4.29 -4.06 23.75
N PHE A 177 -3.61 -5.16 24.04
CA PHE A 177 -2.68 -5.80 23.08
C PHE A 177 -3.37 -6.83 22.21
N THR A 178 -3.01 -6.87 20.93
CA THR A 178 -3.37 -7.93 19.98
C THR A 178 -2.13 -8.40 19.24
N VAL A 179 -2.05 -9.72 19.01
CA VAL A 179 -1.01 -10.35 18.18
C VAL A 179 -1.57 -10.58 16.79
N HIS A 180 -0.79 -10.26 15.79
CA HIS A 180 -1.13 -10.46 14.38
C HIS A 180 -0.06 -11.33 13.73
N ALA A 181 -0.47 -12.36 13.00
CA ALA A 181 0.41 -13.20 12.21
C ALA A 181 -0.13 -13.34 10.80
N MET A 182 0.76 -13.40 9.82
CA MET A 182 0.38 -13.56 8.41
C MET A 182 1.42 -14.39 7.67
N TYR A 183 0.95 -15.29 6.83
CA TYR A 183 1.77 -16.10 5.94
C TYR A 183 1.15 -16.07 4.54
N SER A 184 1.97 -16.00 3.49
CA SER A 184 1.56 -16.22 2.11
C SER A 184 2.37 -17.36 1.50
N ASN A 185 1.68 -18.30 0.87
CA ASN A 185 2.29 -19.41 0.14
C ASN A 185 2.89 -18.98 -1.21
N GLY A 186 2.51 -17.83 -1.72
CA GLY A 186 3.04 -17.24 -2.95
C GLY A 186 2.42 -15.87 -3.18
N THR A 187 3.21 -14.81 -2.99
CA THR A 187 2.69 -13.42 -3.02
C THR A 187 2.12 -13.01 -4.37
N GLU A 188 2.48 -13.70 -5.44
CA GLU A 188 1.99 -13.47 -6.81
C GLU A 188 1.27 -14.71 -7.33
N ASP A 189 1.91 -15.87 -7.26
CA ASP A 189 1.46 -17.17 -7.74
C ASP A 189 1.98 -18.26 -6.80
N ASP A 190 1.22 -19.33 -6.59
CA ASP A 190 1.58 -20.50 -5.77
C ASP A 190 1.44 -21.83 -6.53
N ALA A 191 1.30 -21.77 -7.85
CA ALA A 191 1.18 -22.94 -8.71
C ALA A 191 2.50 -23.72 -8.89
N ASN A 192 3.61 -23.14 -8.47
CA ASN A 192 4.93 -23.76 -8.54
C ASN A 192 5.17 -24.72 -7.36
N LYS A 193 6.34 -25.39 -7.40
CA LYS A 193 6.85 -26.15 -6.27
C LYS A 193 6.92 -25.25 -5.04
N TRP A 194 6.47 -25.71 -3.88
CA TRP A 194 6.44 -24.91 -2.66
C TRP A 194 7.77 -24.19 -2.39
N SER A 195 8.91 -24.88 -2.57
CA SER A 195 10.24 -24.30 -2.37
C SER A 195 10.60 -23.16 -3.32
N ASP A 196 9.85 -23.00 -4.42
CA ASP A 196 10.13 -22.04 -5.50
C ASP A 196 9.16 -20.85 -5.47
N ASN A 197 8.12 -20.94 -4.64
CA ASN A 197 7.17 -19.85 -4.42
C ASN A 197 7.82 -18.72 -3.61
N ARG A 198 7.33 -17.51 -3.83
CA ARG A 198 7.74 -16.32 -3.08
C ARG A 198 6.91 -16.16 -1.82
N HIS A 199 7.40 -16.68 -0.71
CA HIS A 199 6.70 -16.63 0.57
C HIS A 199 6.78 -15.24 1.21
N TYR A 200 5.73 -14.90 1.95
CA TYR A 200 5.71 -13.75 2.86
C TYR A 200 5.40 -14.23 4.27
N TYR A 201 6.08 -13.63 5.24
CA TYR A 201 5.88 -13.85 6.66
C TYR A 201 5.73 -12.50 7.36
N GLY A 202 4.70 -12.36 8.17
CA GLY A 202 4.45 -11.17 8.98
C GLY A 202 4.12 -11.57 10.42
N LEU A 203 4.72 -10.86 11.38
CA LEU A 203 4.38 -10.94 12.79
C LEU A 203 4.27 -9.52 13.35
N GLY A 204 3.21 -9.25 14.10
CA GLY A 204 2.97 -7.93 14.64
C GLY A 204 2.35 -7.97 16.04
N LEU A 205 2.75 -7.02 16.85
CA LEU A 205 2.11 -6.70 18.12
C LEU A 205 1.51 -5.29 18.02
N LYS A 206 0.23 -5.17 18.31
CA LYS A 206 -0.48 -3.89 18.35
C LYS A 206 -1.00 -3.65 19.75
N TYR A 207 -0.81 -2.43 20.23
CA TYR A 207 -1.49 -1.87 21.43
C TYR A 207 -2.50 -0.83 20.96
N ALA A 208 -3.67 -0.79 21.58
CA ALA A 208 -4.65 0.27 21.35
C ALA A 208 -5.47 0.52 22.63
N ASP A 209 -5.57 1.80 22.98
CA ASP A 209 -6.51 2.30 23.98
C ASP A 209 -7.25 3.55 23.47
N LYS A 210 -7.86 4.33 24.36
CA LYS A 210 -8.64 5.55 23.98
C LYS A 210 -7.76 6.68 23.45
N ALA A 211 -6.51 6.78 23.88
CA ALA A 211 -5.61 7.89 23.59
C ALA A 211 -4.46 7.47 22.65
N ALA A 212 -4.03 6.22 22.72
CA ALA A 212 -2.82 5.75 22.07
C ALA A 212 -3.06 4.52 21.20
N THR A 213 -2.31 4.44 20.12
CA THR A 213 -2.07 3.17 19.39
C THR A 213 -0.59 3.02 19.17
N ALA A 214 -0.07 1.80 19.29
CA ALA A 214 1.30 1.47 18.94
C ALA A 214 1.35 0.13 18.20
N ALA A 215 2.32 -0.03 17.33
CA ALA A 215 2.56 -1.28 16.62
C ALA A 215 4.05 -1.54 16.47
N LEU A 216 4.43 -2.81 16.64
CA LEU A 216 5.74 -3.35 16.28
C LEU A 216 5.50 -4.50 15.28
N ILE A 217 6.11 -4.40 14.10
CA ILE A 217 5.85 -5.30 12.99
C ILE A 217 7.18 -5.81 12.45
N PHE A 218 7.28 -7.12 12.30
CA PHE A 218 8.34 -7.79 11.55
C PHE A 218 7.74 -8.40 10.28
N GLU A 219 8.39 -8.15 9.14
CA GLU A 219 8.01 -8.75 7.86
C GLU A 219 9.24 -9.34 7.17
N ALA A 220 9.05 -10.48 6.51
CA ALA A 220 10.06 -11.12 5.66
C ALA A 220 9.41 -11.52 4.33
N LEU A 221 10.09 -11.25 3.22
CA LEU A 221 9.67 -11.58 1.88
C LEU A 221 10.78 -12.35 1.16
N ASP A 222 10.50 -13.59 0.80
CA ASP A 222 11.46 -14.43 0.07
C ASP A 222 11.87 -13.80 -1.26
N GLY A 223 13.15 -13.93 -1.58
CA GLY A 223 13.69 -13.54 -2.88
C GLY A 223 13.38 -14.52 -4.02
N LYS A 224 12.75 -15.67 -3.71
CA LYS A 224 12.40 -16.71 -4.67
C LYS A 224 11.26 -16.29 -5.59
N GLY A 225 11.05 -17.00 -6.67
CA GLY A 225 9.93 -16.77 -7.60
C GLY A 225 10.01 -15.46 -8.40
N THR A 226 11.08 -14.68 -8.27
CA THR A 226 11.25 -13.43 -9.02
C THR A 226 11.71 -13.64 -10.47
N GLY A 227 11.42 -14.82 -11.03
CA GLY A 227 11.60 -15.15 -12.43
C GLY A 227 13.05 -15.47 -12.81
N GLY A 228 13.29 -16.69 -13.22
CA GLY A 228 14.58 -17.22 -13.63
C GLY A 228 15.17 -16.64 -14.91
N GLU A 229 15.17 -15.33 -15.07
CA GLU A 229 16.00 -14.71 -16.10
C GLU A 229 17.34 -14.30 -15.50
N LYS A 230 18.34 -15.15 -15.72
CA LYS A 230 19.77 -14.91 -15.44
C LYS A 230 20.38 -13.75 -16.25
N LYS A 231 19.61 -12.74 -16.60
CA LYS A 231 20.13 -11.55 -17.27
C LYS A 231 20.38 -10.49 -16.21
N VAL A 232 21.64 -10.32 -15.88
CA VAL A 232 22.22 -9.36 -14.92
C VAL A 232 21.58 -7.96 -15.01
N GLY A 233 21.29 -7.48 -16.19
CA GLY A 233 20.69 -6.17 -16.42
C GLY A 233 19.23 -6.04 -15.97
N THR A 234 18.41 -7.04 -16.21
CA THR A 234 16.95 -6.94 -15.98
C THR A 234 16.60 -7.02 -14.50
N GLY A 235 17.22 -7.92 -13.76
CA GLY A 235 16.97 -8.06 -12.30
C GLY A 235 17.41 -6.84 -11.50
N LEU A 236 18.59 -6.29 -11.81
CA LEU A 236 19.10 -5.07 -11.19
C LEU A 236 18.25 -3.86 -11.54
N ASN A 237 17.91 -3.66 -12.82
CA ASN A 237 17.11 -2.54 -13.25
C ASN A 237 15.70 -2.57 -12.64
N THR A 238 15.07 -3.75 -12.58
CA THR A 238 13.81 -3.93 -11.87
C THR A 238 13.94 -3.60 -10.39
N TYR A 239 15.03 -4.01 -9.76
CA TYR A 239 15.28 -3.70 -8.35
C TYR A 239 15.56 -2.20 -8.14
N LEU A 240 16.42 -1.60 -8.93
CA LEU A 240 16.70 -0.17 -8.87
C LEU A 240 15.43 0.66 -9.11
N LYS A 241 14.56 0.24 -10.03
CA LYS A 241 13.21 0.82 -10.20
C LYS A 241 12.35 0.71 -8.94
N THR A 242 12.44 -0.38 -8.19
CA THR A 242 11.72 -0.49 -6.88
C THR A 242 12.30 0.45 -5.82
N LEU A 243 13.54 0.89 -5.97
CA LEU A 243 14.16 1.93 -5.17
C LEU A 243 13.86 3.35 -5.69
N GLY A 244 13.14 3.48 -6.81
CA GLY A 244 12.94 4.75 -7.50
C GLY A 244 14.19 5.21 -8.27
N LEU A 245 15.04 4.28 -8.66
CA LEU A 245 16.31 4.51 -9.33
C LEU A 245 16.22 3.91 -10.74
N ASP A 246 16.12 4.75 -11.76
CA ASP A 246 16.19 4.35 -13.16
C ASP A 246 17.60 4.65 -13.66
N LEU A 247 18.58 3.86 -13.20
CA LEU A 247 20.00 4.12 -13.41
C LEU A 247 20.56 3.57 -14.72
N ILE A 248 19.84 2.71 -15.43
CA ILE A 248 20.43 1.93 -16.52
C ILE A 248 19.57 2.01 -17.77
N GLU A 249 20.00 2.77 -18.75
CA GLU A 249 19.48 2.69 -20.12
C GLU A 249 20.53 2.07 -21.08
N GLY A 250 20.07 1.05 -21.83
CA GLY A 250 20.67 0.49 -23.05
C GLY A 250 22.19 0.22 -23.02
N LYS A 251 23.03 1.20 -23.24
CA LYS A 251 24.49 1.01 -23.39
C LYS A 251 25.23 0.65 -22.10
N GLU A 252 24.69 1.03 -20.94
CA GLU A 252 25.28 0.73 -19.63
C GLU A 252 25.02 -0.74 -19.23
N LEU A 253 23.93 -1.33 -19.69
CA LEU A 253 23.66 -2.77 -19.58
C LEU A 253 24.74 -3.62 -20.26
N GLU A 254 25.23 -3.22 -21.45
CA GLU A 254 26.31 -3.91 -22.17
C GLU A 254 27.65 -3.81 -21.42
N ALA A 255 27.90 -2.71 -20.73
CA ALA A 255 29.11 -2.52 -19.93
C ALA A 255 29.12 -3.41 -18.68
N LEU A 256 27.97 -3.64 -18.06
CA LEU A 256 27.81 -4.57 -16.93
C LEU A 256 27.97 -6.03 -17.35
N ASP A 257 27.47 -6.41 -18.50
CA ASP A 257 27.62 -7.76 -19.05
C ASP A 257 29.09 -8.10 -19.36
N LYS A 258 29.85 -7.11 -19.84
CA LYS A 258 31.30 -7.23 -20.09
C LYS A 258 32.12 -7.38 -18.82
N ASN A 259 31.68 -6.82 -17.69
CA ASN A 259 32.39 -6.85 -16.42
C ASN A 259 32.03 -8.04 -15.53
N LYS A 260 31.26 -9.03 -16.02
CA LYS A 260 30.84 -10.25 -15.30
C LYS A 260 30.23 -9.98 -13.92
N ALA A 261 29.50 -8.88 -13.78
CA ALA A 261 28.73 -8.62 -12.58
C ALA A 261 27.53 -9.56 -12.53
N GLU A 262 27.74 -10.78 -12.05
CA GLU A 262 26.65 -11.74 -11.86
C GLU A 262 25.80 -11.33 -10.65
N PHE A 263 24.52 -11.06 -10.89
CA PHE A 263 23.52 -11.01 -9.81
C PHE A 263 23.13 -12.44 -9.45
N LYS A 264 23.49 -12.84 -8.25
CA LYS A 264 22.97 -14.08 -7.65
C LYS A 264 21.47 -13.89 -7.34
N ASP A 265 20.77 -15.01 -7.13
CA ASP A 265 19.35 -14.99 -6.73
C ASP A 265 19.11 -14.03 -5.58
N ARG A 266 18.02 -13.27 -5.65
CA ARG A 266 17.62 -12.34 -4.58
C ARG A 266 17.54 -13.09 -3.25
N LYS A 267 17.96 -12.41 -2.19
CA LYS A 267 17.85 -12.91 -0.83
C LYS A 267 16.50 -12.51 -0.22
N THR A 268 16.20 -13.06 0.94
CA THR A 268 15.02 -12.64 1.70
C THR A 268 15.19 -11.18 2.13
N ALA A 269 14.20 -10.36 1.80
CA ALA A 269 14.08 -8.99 2.27
C ALA A 269 13.35 -8.96 3.61
N TYR A 270 13.88 -8.22 4.57
CA TYR A 270 13.34 -8.08 5.91
C TYR A 270 12.99 -6.63 6.22
N SER A 271 11.99 -6.44 7.08
CA SER A 271 11.75 -5.14 7.70
C SER A 271 11.26 -5.26 9.14
N VAL A 272 11.65 -4.31 9.96
CA VAL A 272 11.11 -4.06 11.30
C VAL A 272 10.53 -2.66 11.30
N THR A 273 9.23 -2.55 11.57
CA THR A 273 8.53 -1.27 11.61
C THR A 273 7.94 -1.06 13.00
N ALA A 274 8.21 0.09 13.60
CA ALA A 274 7.61 0.53 14.85
C ALA A 274 6.89 1.86 14.64
N GLY A 275 5.67 1.98 15.11
CA GLY A 275 4.89 3.22 15.03
C GLY A 275 4.03 3.42 16.25
N ALA A 276 3.84 4.68 16.65
CA ALA A 276 2.97 5.03 17.75
C ALA A 276 2.22 6.33 17.43
N THR A 277 0.94 6.36 17.81
CA THR A 277 0.06 7.52 17.69
C THR A 277 -0.45 7.88 19.08
N TYR A 278 -0.50 9.18 19.38
CA TYR A 278 -1.08 9.67 20.61
C TYR A 278 -1.99 10.86 20.34
N ASN A 279 -3.18 10.81 20.93
CA ASN A 279 -4.17 11.89 20.88
C ASN A 279 -4.04 12.75 22.14
N PHE A 280 -3.51 13.96 21.99
CA PHE A 280 -3.37 14.96 23.07
C PHE A 280 -4.65 15.79 23.32
N GLY A 281 -5.78 15.42 22.70
CA GLY A 281 -7.03 16.16 22.72
C GLY A 281 -7.14 17.20 21.61
N VAL A 282 -6.18 18.11 21.51
CA VAL A 282 -6.13 19.17 20.48
C VAL A 282 -5.32 18.79 19.23
N VAL A 283 -4.41 17.84 19.36
CA VAL A 283 -3.55 17.34 18.29
C VAL A 283 -3.42 15.83 18.42
N THR A 284 -3.50 15.13 17.31
CA THR A 284 -3.07 13.72 17.21
C THR A 284 -1.74 13.68 16.50
N ALA A 285 -0.72 13.13 17.13
CA ALA A 285 0.62 13.00 16.58
C ALA A 285 0.99 11.52 16.38
N MET A 286 1.82 11.24 15.37
CA MET A 286 2.37 9.91 15.09
C MET A 286 3.87 10.00 14.83
N GLY A 287 4.62 9.10 15.46
CA GLY A 287 5.99 8.77 15.12
C GLY A 287 6.05 7.39 14.49
N ILE A 288 6.87 7.22 13.47
CA ILE A 288 7.11 5.94 12.80
C ILE A 288 8.58 5.79 12.46
N TYR A 289 9.10 4.59 12.64
CA TYR A 289 10.45 4.18 12.25
C TYR A 289 10.41 2.82 11.59
N GLN A 290 11.23 2.63 10.55
CA GLN A 290 11.45 1.34 9.94
C GLN A 290 12.94 1.13 9.65
N TYR A 291 13.44 -0.05 9.96
CA TYR A 291 14.67 -0.59 9.41
C TYR A 291 14.33 -1.70 8.41
N ALA A 292 14.85 -1.60 7.19
CA ALA A 292 14.64 -2.62 6.15
C ALA A 292 15.98 -2.98 5.50
N TRP A 293 16.15 -4.29 5.18
CA TRP A 293 17.37 -4.79 4.56
C TRP A 293 17.12 -6.02 3.70
N GLU A 294 17.98 -6.20 2.73
CA GLU A 294 18.14 -7.40 1.93
C GLU A 294 19.63 -7.62 1.71
N SER A 295 20.16 -8.80 2.09
CA SER A 295 21.58 -9.13 1.93
C SER A 295 22.00 -8.99 0.47
N GLU A 296 23.22 -8.50 0.22
CA GLU A 296 23.80 -8.22 -1.09
C GLU A 296 23.10 -7.10 -1.87
N MET A 297 22.07 -6.47 -1.31
CA MET A 297 21.26 -5.46 -2.00
C MET A 297 21.27 -4.11 -1.27
N TYR A 298 20.72 -4.03 -0.09
CA TYR A 298 20.58 -2.74 0.62
C TYR A 298 20.33 -2.89 2.10
N SER A 299 20.57 -1.78 2.81
CA SER A 299 19.98 -1.52 4.12
C SER A 299 19.54 -0.06 4.23
N GLN A 300 18.40 0.18 4.89
CA GLN A 300 17.84 1.52 5.03
C GLN A 300 17.10 1.73 6.34
N HIS A 301 17.10 3.00 6.79
CA HIS A 301 16.32 3.52 7.89
C HIS A 301 15.34 4.56 7.36
N ALA A 302 14.08 4.43 7.69
CA ALA A 302 13.05 5.41 7.37
C ALA A 302 12.41 5.95 8.66
N PHE A 303 12.23 7.25 8.73
CA PHE A 303 11.64 7.97 9.85
C PHE A 303 10.46 8.79 9.37
N GLY A 304 9.43 8.90 10.17
CA GLY A 304 8.28 9.75 9.91
C GLY A 304 7.72 10.36 11.18
N LEU A 305 7.36 11.62 11.08
CA LEU A 305 6.57 12.35 12.09
C LEU A 305 5.40 12.99 11.38
N SER A 306 4.20 12.83 11.91
CA SER A 306 3.01 13.52 11.42
C SER A 306 2.11 13.96 12.54
N ALA A 307 1.31 14.97 12.25
CA ALA A 307 0.30 15.48 13.18
C ALA A 307 -0.97 15.87 12.41
N SER A 308 -2.10 15.77 13.10
CA SER A 308 -3.37 16.31 12.63
C SER A 308 -4.09 17.03 13.76
N ALA A 309 -4.76 18.14 13.41
CA ALA A 309 -5.51 18.94 14.39
C ALA A 309 -6.79 19.51 13.75
N PRO A 310 -7.88 19.67 14.52
CA PRO A 310 -9.04 20.43 14.09
C PRO A 310 -8.65 21.89 13.79
N LEU A 311 -9.08 22.41 12.67
CA LEU A 311 -8.84 23.79 12.25
C LEU A 311 -10.01 24.28 11.39
N ALA A 312 -10.62 25.41 11.74
CA ALA A 312 -11.63 26.10 10.94
C ALA A 312 -12.72 25.17 10.36
N GLY A 313 -13.25 24.25 11.18
CA GLY A 313 -14.30 23.30 10.78
C GLY A 313 -13.82 22.08 10.00
N GLY A 314 -12.54 22.01 9.68
CA GLY A 314 -11.90 20.88 9.03
C GLY A 314 -10.77 20.29 9.87
N THR A 315 -9.86 19.55 9.22
CA THR A 315 -8.68 18.95 9.84
C THR A 315 -7.44 19.34 9.06
N ALA A 316 -6.52 20.05 9.72
CA ALA A 316 -5.18 20.31 9.19
C ALA A 316 -4.26 19.13 9.47
N LYS A 317 -3.34 18.86 8.56
CA LYS A 317 -2.37 17.76 8.63
C LYS A 317 -0.99 18.27 8.26
N LEU A 318 0.03 17.83 8.99
CA LEU A 318 1.43 18.08 8.69
C LEU A 318 2.20 16.76 8.76
N GLY A 319 3.22 16.61 7.94
CA GLY A 319 4.09 15.44 7.95
C GLY A 319 5.50 15.79 7.53
N ALA A 320 6.45 15.02 8.04
CA ALA A 320 7.84 15.04 7.61
C ALA A 320 8.40 13.63 7.63
N ARG A 321 9.16 13.27 6.60
CA ARG A 321 9.79 11.94 6.49
C ARG A 321 11.27 12.11 6.12
N TYR A 322 12.06 11.15 6.57
CA TYR A 322 13.48 11.08 6.26
C TYR A 322 13.91 9.65 5.99
N LEU A 323 14.71 9.45 4.96
CA LEU A 323 15.25 8.16 4.52
C LEU A 323 16.77 8.22 4.46
N LEU A 324 17.41 7.23 5.06
CA LEU A 324 18.84 6.98 4.97
C LEU A 324 19.04 5.55 4.50
N GLY A 325 19.82 5.35 3.45
CA GLY A 325 20.13 4.01 2.98
C GLY A 325 21.50 3.91 2.32
N LYS A 326 21.91 2.67 2.15
CA LYS A 326 23.11 2.30 1.41
C LYS A 326 22.84 1.02 0.62
N LEU A 327 23.52 0.89 -0.50
CA LEU A 327 23.63 -0.35 -1.24
C LEU A 327 24.67 -1.25 -0.56
N ASP A 328 24.43 -2.55 -0.54
CA ASP A 328 25.31 -3.56 0.01
C ASP A 328 25.68 -4.61 -1.07
N GLY A 329 26.76 -5.35 -0.85
CA GLY A 329 27.19 -6.49 -1.68
C GLY A 329 27.20 -6.23 -3.18
N ASP A 330 26.48 -7.05 -3.93
CA ASP A 330 26.40 -7.02 -5.39
C ASP A 330 25.84 -5.68 -5.91
N ALA A 331 24.80 -5.14 -5.29
CA ALA A 331 24.23 -3.85 -5.68
C ALA A 331 25.23 -2.70 -5.52
N LYS A 332 26.02 -2.72 -4.44
CA LYS A 332 27.09 -1.74 -4.22
C LYS A 332 28.20 -1.86 -5.26
N ASN A 333 28.58 -3.08 -5.64
CA ASN A 333 29.62 -3.30 -6.64
C ASN A 333 29.19 -2.78 -8.01
N VAL A 334 27.93 -2.99 -8.37
CA VAL A 334 27.36 -2.47 -9.62
C VAL A 334 27.31 -0.94 -9.61
N ALA A 335 26.83 -0.31 -8.53
CA ALA A 335 26.80 1.15 -8.44
C ALA A 335 28.21 1.75 -8.61
N LYS A 336 29.23 1.13 -8.00
CA LYS A 336 30.62 1.54 -8.18
C LYS A 336 31.12 1.37 -9.61
N ALA A 337 30.74 0.28 -10.29
CA ALA A 337 31.11 0.05 -11.69
C ALA A 337 30.48 1.08 -12.65
N LEU A 338 29.37 1.69 -12.24
CA LEU A 338 28.68 2.77 -12.95
C LEU A 338 29.11 4.19 -12.48
N ASP A 339 30.12 4.30 -11.64
CA ASP A 339 30.56 5.54 -11.01
C ASP A 339 29.45 6.28 -10.23
N ALA A 340 28.48 5.52 -9.73
CA ALA A 340 27.33 6.04 -8.98
C ALA A 340 27.58 5.98 -7.47
N ASP A 341 26.91 6.87 -6.73
CA ASP A 341 26.91 6.84 -5.27
C ASP A 341 26.33 5.51 -4.74
N THR A 342 26.91 4.98 -3.68
CA THR A 342 26.44 3.75 -3.01
C THR A 342 25.55 4.04 -1.81
N LYS A 343 25.37 5.29 -1.45
CA LYS A 343 24.50 5.75 -0.37
C LYS A 343 23.38 6.58 -0.96
N TYR A 344 22.23 6.60 -0.29
CA TYR A 344 21.09 7.43 -0.67
C TYR A 344 20.41 8.01 0.57
N ARG A 345 19.82 9.15 0.39
CA ARG A 345 18.97 9.80 1.40
C ARG A 345 17.90 10.61 0.71
N ALA A 346 16.76 10.73 1.36
CA ALA A 346 15.68 11.58 0.91
C ALA A 346 14.98 12.19 2.13
N TRP A 347 14.35 13.33 1.92
CA TRP A 347 13.47 13.94 2.88
C TRP A 347 12.23 14.47 2.19
N ASN A 348 11.18 14.65 2.97
CA ASN A 348 9.92 15.17 2.48
C ASN A 348 9.21 15.94 3.58
N ILE A 349 8.45 16.96 3.18
CA ILE A 349 7.51 17.68 4.05
C ILE A 349 6.17 17.77 3.32
N ASP A 350 5.08 17.59 4.10
CA ASP A 350 3.71 17.56 3.60
C ASP A 350 2.81 18.45 4.43
N ALA A 351 1.88 19.12 3.77
CA ALA A 351 0.76 19.81 4.39
C ALA A 351 -0.54 19.41 3.70
N GLY A 352 -1.58 19.21 4.48
CA GLY A 352 -2.89 18.86 3.97
C GLY A 352 -4.02 19.45 4.80
N TYR A 353 -5.18 19.56 4.18
CA TYR A 353 -6.39 20.01 4.85
C TYR A 353 -7.58 19.24 4.29
N THR A 354 -8.47 18.77 5.18
CA THR A 354 -9.73 18.14 4.78
C THR A 354 -10.88 18.90 5.41
N TYR A 355 -11.90 19.22 4.59
CA TYR A 355 -13.10 19.93 5.05
C TYR A 355 -14.34 19.06 4.79
N PRO A 356 -15.09 18.67 5.85
CA PRO A 356 -16.28 17.85 5.68
C PRO A 356 -17.45 18.70 5.15
N LEU A 357 -18.05 18.25 4.05
CA LEU A 357 -19.29 18.80 3.51
C LEU A 357 -20.51 18.05 4.06
N SER A 358 -20.33 16.78 4.39
CA SER A 358 -21.31 15.91 5.02
C SER A 358 -20.62 14.73 5.72
N LYS A 359 -21.39 13.83 6.35
CA LYS A 359 -20.84 12.57 6.92
C LYS A 359 -20.15 11.67 5.91
N ARG A 360 -20.48 11.80 4.61
CA ARG A 360 -19.98 10.94 3.52
C ARG A 360 -19.15 11.69 2.48
N THR A 361 -19.11 13.03 2.53
CA THR A 361 -18.47 13.84 1.50
C THR A 361 -17.54 14.86 2.15
N TYR A 362 -16.32 14.94 1.66
CA TYR A 362 -15.38 15.96 2.08
C TYR A 362 -14.52 16.44 0.91
N PHE A 363 -14.09 17.68 1.02
CA PHE A 363 -13.12 18.30 0.16
C PHE A 363 -11.73 18.20 0.78
N TYR A 364 -10.69 18.08 -0.04
CA TYR A 364 -9.31 18.08 0.44
C TYR A 364 -8.41 18.99 -0.38
N GLY A 365 -7.34 19.47 0.27
CA GLY A 365 -6.19 20.10 -0.34
C GLY A 365 -4.91 19.51 0.21
N PHE A 366 -3.89 19.41 -0.62
CA PHE A 366 -2.59 18.83 -0.28
C PHE A 366 -1.46 19.57 -0.99
N ALA A 367 -0.32 19.70 -0.31
CA ALA A 367 0.94 20.13 -0.89
C ALA A 367 2.08 19.32 -0.25
N GLY A 368 2.98 18.80 -1.08
CA GLY A 368 4.15 18.05 -0.65
C GLY A 368 5.38 18.43 -1.45
N TYR A 369 6.53 18.41 -0.80
CA TYR A 369 7.84 18.60 -1.41
C TYR A 369 8.81 17.54 -0.90
N SER A 370 9.58 16.97 -1.81
CA SER A 370 10.66 16.04 -1.46
C SER A 370 11.94 16.36 -2.22
N ASP A 371 13.07 16.05 -1.59
CA ASP A 371 14.38 16.17 -2.19
C ASP A 371 15.24 14.95 -1.84
N GLY A 372 15.94 14.44 -2.85
CA GLY A 372 16.85 13.32 -2.76
C GLY A 372 18.30 13.74 -2.93
N ALA A 373 19.21 13.02 -2.31
CA ALA A 373 20.62 13.27 -2.41
C ALA A 373 21.41 11.96 -2.54
N LYS A 374 22.64 12.07 -2.96
CA LYS A 374 23.53 10.95 -3.25
C LYS A 374 22.98 10.17 -4.45
N LEU A 375 22.84 8.86 -4.37
CA LEU A 375 22.29 8.05 -5.45
C LEU A 375 20.97 8.60 -6.02
N TYR A 376 20.08 9.19 -5.20
CA TYR A 376 18.86 9.83 -5.67
C TYR A 376 19.07 11.15 -6.43
N LYS A 377 20.21 11.80 -6.30
CA LYS A 377 20.54 13.02 -7.02
C LYS A 377 20.92 12.73 -8.48
N ASP A 378 21.52 11.59 -8.72
CA ASP A 378 22.08 11.19 -10.02
C ASP A 378 21.01 10.57 -10.95
N VAL A 379 19.77 10.45 -10.47
CA VAL A 379 18.64 9.87 -11.20
C VAL A 379 17.75 10.96 -11.77
N GLU A 380 17.65 11.07 -13.10
CA GLU A 380 16.90 12.12 -13.79
C GLU A 380 15.40 12.14 -13.46
N ASN A 381 14.80 11.01 -13.17
CA ASN A 381 13.37 10.88 -12.87
C ASN A 381 13.11 10.44 -11.41
N GLY A 382 13.97 10.89 -10.51
CA GLY A 382 13.98 10.43 -9.13
C GLY A 382 12.70 10.73 -8.37
N LYS A 383 12.09 9.68 -7.86
CA LYS A 383 10.88 9.65 -7.02
C LYS A 383 10.85 10.72 -5.91
N PHE A 384 12.02 11.13 -5.42
CA PHE A 384 12.16 12.03 -4.29
C PHE A 384 12.63 13.45 -4.66
N ASN A 385 12.57 13.84 -5.93
CA ASN A 385 13.04 15.16 -6.37
C ASN A 385 11.89 15.95 -6.98
N GLY A 386 11.00 16.48 -6.16
CA GLY A 386 9.89 17.23 -6.72
C GLY A 386 8.83 17.66 -5.73
N TRP A 387 7.77 18.23 -6.26
CA TRP A 387 6.63 18.69 -5.50
C TRP A 387 5.31 18.32 -6.18
N SER A 388 4.27 18.25 -5.38
CA SER A 388 2.89 18.15 -5.86
C SER A 388 1.96 19.04 -5.04
N VAL A 389 0.98 19.62 -5.71
CA VAL A 389 -0.14 20.33 -5.10
C VAL A 389 -1.41 19.80 -5.73
N GLY A 390 -2.36 19.42 -4.92
CA GLY A 390 -3.59 18.84 -5.41
C GLY A 390 -4.79 19.14 -4.53
N THR A 391 -5.96 19.00 -5.15
CA THR A 391 -7.24 19.18 -4.48
C THR A 391 -8.28 18.27 -5.10
N GLY A 392 -9.30 17.89 -4.35
CA GLY A 392 -10.36 17.03 -4.86
C GLY A 392 -11.50 16.83 -3.88
N LEU A 393 -12.45 16.03 -4.33
CA LEU A 393 -13.65 15.68 -3.61
C LEU A 393 -13.73 14.17 -3.42
N VAL A 394 -14.02 13.76 -2.19
CA VAL A 394 -14.24 12.35 -1.85
C VAL A 394 -15.69 12.15 -1.43
N HIS A 395 -16.34 11.16 -2.05
CA HIS A 395 -17.67 10.72 -1.65
C HIS A 395 -17.68 9.23 -1.31
N LYS A 396 -18.29 8.88 -0.16
CA LYS A 396 -18.47 7.49 0.33
C LYS A 396 -19.95 7.12 0.22
N PHE A 397 -20.24 5.93 -0.27
CA PHE A 397 -21.61 5.40 -0.41
C PHE A 397 -21.75 3.99 0.19
#